data_9f3efabab1f411dd299c3c2727fecb77
#
_entry.id   9f3efabab1f411dd299c3c2727fecb77
#
_cell.length_a   1.000
_cell.length_b   1.000
_cell.length_c   1.000
_cell.angle_alpha   90.00
_cell.angle_beta   90.00
_cell.angle_gamma   90.00
#
_symmetry.space_group_name_H-M   'P 1'
#
loop_
_entity.id
_entity.type
_entity.pdbx_description
1 polymer ?
#
loop_
_entity_poly.entity_id
_entity_poly.type
_entity_poly.pdbx_seq_one_letter_code
_entity_poly.pdbx_strand_id
1 'polypeptide(L)'
;MSITTAKVAGVKNVIAASPPKDANGANPIIIYTANLCGADVIMNCGGIGAIGAFAYGCFGNPEVDMIVGPGNQYVAEAKRILYGKVGIDLFAGPTEIGIIADHTADKLSLIHI
;
A
#
# COMPACT_ATOMS: atom_id res chain seq x y z
N MET A 1 -9.08 0.57 -2.72
CA MET A 1 -9.75 0.09 -1.48
C MET A 1 -9.22 0.79 -0.24
N SER A 2 -7.97 0.63 0.17
CA SER A 2 -7.45 1.18 1.46
C SER A 2 -7.69 2.68 1.66
N ILE A 3 -7.43 3.51 0.65
CA ILE A 3 -7.61 4.97 0.75
C ILE A 3 -9.07 5.33 1.02
N THR A 4 -9.99 4.80 0.21
CA THR A 4 -11.44 5.07 0.37
C THR A 4 -11.94 4.61 1.74
N THR A 5 -11.51 3.43 2.19
CA THR A 5 -11.87 2.91 3.51
C THR A 5 -11.38 3.84 4.63
N ALA A 6 -10.14 4.32 4.55
CA ALA A 6 -9.60 5.28 5.51
C ALA A 6 -10.40 6.59 5.53
N LYS A 7 -10.74 7.14 4.35
CA LYS A 7 -11.55 8.37 4.25
C LYS A 7 -12.96 8.19 4.80
N VAL A 8 -13.61 7.07 4.51
CA VAL A 8 -14.93 6.74 5.07
C VAL A 8 -14.88 6.58 6.59
N ALA A 9 -13.79 6.03 7.12
CA ALA A 9 -13.54 5.93 8.55
C ALA A 9 -13.18 7.28 9.22
N GLY A 10 -13.11 8.37 8.47
CA GLY A 10 -12.85 9.72 9.02
C GLY A 10 -11.37 10.05 9.22
N VAL A 11 -10.45 9.28 8.63
CA VAL A 11 -9.01 9.59 8.68
C VAL A 11 -8.75 10.91 7.93
N LYS A 12 -8.19 11.89 8.65
CA LYS A 12 -7.98 13.24 8.12
C LYS A 12 -6.90 13.27 7.05
N ASN A 13 -5.75 12.66 7.31
CA ASN A 13 -4.59 12.67 6.42
C ASN A 13 -4.29 11.27 5.93
N VAL A 14 -4.38 11.05 4.64
CA VAL A 14 -4.09 9.77 3.99
C VAL A 14 -2.95 9.95 2.99
N ILE A 15 -1.82 9.33 3.28
CA ILE A 15 -0.63 9.34 2.45
C ILE A 15 -0.56 8.00 1.70
N ALA A 16 -0.57 8.03 0.38
CA ALA A 16 -0.38 6.87 -0.46
C ALA A 16 1.07 6.79 -0.94
N ALA A 17 1.66 5.60 -0.99
CA ALA A 17 2.97 5.38 -1.58
C ALA A 17 2.87 4.39 -2.74
N SER A 18 3.57 4.68 -3.81
CA SER A 18 3.74 3.79 -4.94
C SER A 18 5.17 3.89 -5.47
N PRO A 19 5.84 2.77 -5.72
CA PRO A 19 7.18 2.81 -6.29
C PRO A 19 7.15 3.45 -7.69
N PRO A 20 8.22 4.14 -8.11
CA PRO A 20 8.32 4.65 -9.46
C PRO A 20 8.29 3.51 -10.47
N LYS A 21 7.55 3.69 -11.55
CA LYS A 21 7.52 2.77 -12.67
C LYS A 21 8.71 3.00 -13.62
N ASP A 22 9.05 4.26 -13.81
CA ASP A 22 10.12 4.72 -14.70
C ASP A 22 10.68 6.07 -14.20
N ALA A 23 11.49 6.73 -15.00
CA ALA A 23 12.11 8.02 -14.66
C ALA A 23 11.07 9.15 -14.41
N ASN A 24 9.83 9.00 -14.89
CA ASN A 24 8.77 9.98 -14.71
C ASN A 24 7.99 9.76 -13.39
N GLY A 25 8.26 8.67 -12.69
CA GLY A 25 7.67 8.38 -11.40
C GLY A 25 6.69 7.20 -11.38
N ALA A 26 5.75 7.21 -10.44
CA ALA A 26 4.76 6.16 -10.29
C ALA A 26 3.80 6.08 -11.49
N ASN A 27 3.19 4.92 -11.67
CA ASN A 27 2.24 4.70 -12.76
C ASN A 27 1.10 5.75 -12.71
N PRO A 28 0.85 6.49 -13.82
CA PRO A 28 -0.18 7.54 -13.88
C PRO A 28 -1.58 7.05 -13.47
N ILE A 29 -1.92 5.79 -13.76
CA ILE A 29 -3.20 5.20 -13.37
C ILE A 29 -3.30 5.10 -11.84
N ILE A 30 -2.20 4.71 -11.16
CA ILE A 30 -2.16 4.64 -9.69
C ILE A 30 -2.30 6.04 -9.10
N ILE A 31 -1.58 7.02 -9.64
CA ILE A 31 -1.65 8.42 -9.18
C ILE A 31 -3.09 8.96 -9.34
N TYR A 32 -3.66 8.79 -10.52
CA TYR A 32 -5.02 9.23 -10.79
C TYR A 32 -6.04 8.57 -9.86
N THR A 33 -5.94 7.25 -9.70
CA THR A 33 -6.86 6.50 -8.83
C THR A 33 -6.70 6.87 -7.35
N ALA A 34 -5.47 7.05 -6.87
CA ALA A 34 -5.21 7.46 -5.50
C ALA A 34 -5.80 8.85 -5.23
N ASN A 35 -5.64 9.79 -6.16
CA ASN A 35 -6.23 11.13 -6.07
C ASN A 35 -7.77 11.06 -6.08
N LEU A 36 -8.35 10.27 -6.99
CA LEU A 36 -9.80 10.06 -7.06
C LEU A 36 -10.38 9.47 -5.77
N CYS A 37 -9.63 8.59 -5.11
CA CYS A 37 -10.00 7.99 -3.82
C CYS A 37 -9.81 8.94 -2.63
N GLY A 38 -9.23 10.13 -2.83
CA GLY A 38 -9.07 11.14 -1.80
C GLY A 38 -7.77 11.05 -1.01
N ALA A 39 -6.68 10.51 -1.59
CA ALA A 39 -5.35 10.63 -0.98
C ALA A 39 -4.92 12.09 -0.89
N ASP A 40 -4.44 12.52 0.26
CA ASP A 40 -3.98 13.89 0.46
C ASP A 40 -2.56 14.09 -0.06
N VAL A 41 -1.75 13.04 0.02
CA VAL A 41 -0.37 13.02 -0.50
C VAL A 41 -0.12 11.71 -1.23
N ILE A 42 0.59 11.79 -2.35
CA ILE A 42 1.06 10.62 -3.08
C ILE A 42 2.58 10.66 -3.13
N MET A 43 3.20 9.68 -2.48
CA MET A 43 4.65 9.56 -2.36
C MET A 43 5.19 8.61 -3.43
N ASN A 44 6.16 9.09 -4.19
CA ASN A 44 6.82 8.34 -5.26
C ASN A 44 7.94 7.46 -4.69
N CYS A 45 7.58 6.55 -3.80
CA CYS A 45 8.48 5.67 -3.07
C CYS A 45 7.79 4.34 -2.80
N GLY A 46 8.55 3.27 -2.66
CA GLY A 46 8.01 1.94 -2.40
C GLY A 46 8.92 1.09 -1.51
N GLY A 47 8.47 -0.12 -1.23
CA GLY A 47 9.23 -1.08 -0.44
C GLY A 47 9.52 -0.62 0.99
N ILE A 48 10.67 -1.04 1.51
CA ILE A 48 11.14 -0.69 2.87
C ILE A 48 11.29 0.82 3.04
N GLY A 49 11.74 1.53 1.99
CA GLY A 49 11.92 2.98 2.01
C GLY A 49 10.63 3.74 2.30
N ALA A 50 9.51 3.30 1.72
CA ALA A 50 8.21 3.91 2.01
C ALA A 50 7.78 3.64 3.47
N ILE A 51 7.98 2.43 3.97
CA ILE A 51 7.65 2.07 5.36
C ILE A 51 8.45 2.92 6.35
N GLY A 52 9.76 3.07 6.13
CA GLY A 52 10.62 3.93 6.94
C GLY A 52 10.21 5.41 6.85
N ALA A 53 9.92 5.90 5.64
CA ALA A 53 9.49 7.28 5.43
C ALA A 53 8.18 7.61 6.15
N PHE A 54 7.23 6.68 6.19
CA PHE A 54 6.00 6.83 6.94
C PHE A 54 6.23 6.87 8.45
N ALA A 55 7.04 5.94 8.96
CA ALA A 55 7.27 5.82 10.39
C ALA A 55 8.10 6.97 11.01
N TYR A 56 8.93 7.64 10.21
CA TYR A 56 9.84 8.69 10.67
C TYR A 56 9.57 10.07 10.08
N GLY A 57 8.52 10.24 9.31
CA GLY A 57 8.12 11.54 8.78
C GLY A 57 9.13 12.14 7.81
N CYS A 58 9.47 11.41 6.73
CA CYS A 58 10.43 11.87 5.72
C CYS A 58 9.74 12.61 4.56
N PHE A 59 10.56 13.29 3.75
CA PHE A 59 10.14 14.00 2.52
C PHE A 59 9.08 15.08 2.76
N GLY A 60 9.14 15.76 3.91
CA GLY A 60 8.19 16.81 4.25
C GLY A 60 6.82 16.33 4.75
N ASN A 61 6.64 15.03 4.92
CA ASN A 61 5.44 14.45 5.51
C ASN A 61 5.63 14.23 7.02
N PRO A 62 4.56 14.33 7.83
CA PRO A 62 4.61 13.96 9.23
C PRO A 62 4.77 12.46 9.42
N GLU A 63 5.20 12.05 10.62
CA GLU A 63 5.08 10.65 11.05
C GLU A 63 3.61 10.22 10.98
N VAL A 64 3.36 9.00 10.52
CA VAL A 64 2.00 8.47 10.44
C VAL A 64 1.65 7.67 11.69
N ASP A 65 0.36 7.65 12.03
CA ASP A 65 -0.13 6.87 13.17
C ASP A 65 -0.28 5.38 12.81
N MET A 66 -0.55 5.07 11.53
CA MET A 66 -0.81 3.71 11.07
C MET A 66 -0.36 3.48 9.63
N ILE A 67 0.25 2.33 9.38
CA ILE A 67 0.66 1.86 8.05
C ILE A 67 -0.22 0.68 7.65
N VAL A 68 -0.85 0.80 6.49
CA VAL A 68 -1.79 -0.20 5.93
C VAL A 68 -1.36 -0.57 4.52
N GLY A 69 -1.42 -1.82 4.20
CA GLY A 69 -1.21 -2.31 2.83
C GLY A 69 -0.32 -3.56 2.77
N PRO A 70 -0.49 -4.36 1.71
CA PRO A 70 0.32 -5.54 1.48
C PRO A 70 1.72 -5.17 0.97
N GLY A 71 2.61 -6.13 1.04
CA GLY A 71 3.96 -6.00 0.51
C GLY A 71 4.68 -7.34 0.49
N ASN A 72 5.90 -7.34 -0.01
CA ASN A 72 6.75 -8.51 0.01
C ASN A 72 7.30 -8.79 1.43
N GLN A 73 8.05 -9.88 1.57
CA GLN A 73 8.65 -10.29 2.86
C GLN A 73 9.49 -9.18 3.52
N TYR A 74 10.15 -8.33 2.75
CA TYR A 74 10.96 -7.23 3.28
C TYR A 74 10.10 -6.11 3.86
N VAL A 75 8.97 -5.81 3.21
CA VAL A 75 7.98 -4.85 3.73
C VAL A 75 7.32 -5.40 5.00
N ALA A 76 6.99 -6.68 5.03
CA ALA A 76 6.44 -7.33 6.20
C ALA A 76 7.42 -7.27 7.39
N GLU A 77 8.70 -7.53 7.15
CA GLU A 77 9.74 -7.44 8.19
C GLU A 77 9.95 -6.00 8.67
N ALA A 78 9.95 -5.02 7.76
CA ALA A 78 10.04 -3.61 8.14
C ALA A 78 8.86 -3.19 9.01
N LYS A 79 7.64 -3.62 8.68
CA LYS A 79 6.45 -3.40 9.52
C LYS A 79 6.62 -4.05 10.90
N ARG A 80 7.15 -5.27 10.96
CA ARG A 80 7.39 -6.00 12.22
C ARG A 80 8.36 -5.25 13.14
N ILE A 81 9.46 -4.73 12.57
CA ILE A 81 10.46 -3.96 13.32
C ILE A 81 9.87 -2.65 13.87
N LEU A 82 8.97 -2.02 13.13
CA LEU A 82 8.37 -0.73 13.50
C LEU A 82 7.08 -0.85 14.31
N TYR A 83 6.62 -2.08 14.56
CA TYR A 83 5.47 -2.32 15.42
C TYR A 83 5.71 -1.77 16.83
N GLY A 84 4.76 -1.00 17.30
CA GLY A 84 4.87 -0.29 18.58
C GLY A 84 5.34 1.17 18.45
N LYS A 85 6.12 1.52 17.41
CA LYS A 85 6.36 2.91 17.03
C LYS A 85 5.20 3.45 16.20
N VAL A 86 4.67 2.65 15.29
CA VAL A 86 3.55 2.97 14.40
C VAL A 86 2.55 1.82 14.40
N GLY A 87 1.28 2.12 14.25
CA GLY A 87 0.23 1.12 14.07
C GLY A 87 0.42 0.34 12.76
N ILE A 88 0.22 -0.96 12.80
CA ILE A 88 0.34 -1.85 11.64
C ILE A 88 -0.96 -2.63 11.47
N ASP A 89 -1.42 -2.80 10.23
CA ASP A 89 -2.61 -3.57 9.89
C ASP A 89 -2.44 -5.07 10.21
N LEU A 90 -1.46 -5.69 9.54
CA LEU A 90 -1.10 -7.10 9.78
C LEU A 90 0.31 -7.39 9.23
N PHE A 91 0.92 -8.44 9.74
CA PHE A 91 2.17 -8.98 9.22
C PHE A 91 1.85 -10.04 8.17
N ALA A 92 1.56 -9.60 6.94
CA ALA A 92 1.33 -10.53 5.84
C ALA A 92 2.65 -11.15 5.39
N GLY A 93 2.80 -12.43 5.63
CA GLY A 93 3.85 -13.26 5.04
C GLY A 93 3.50 -13.68 3.60
N PRO A 94 4.08 -14.76 3.08
CA PRO A 94 3.70 -15.34 1.79
C PRO A 94 2.19 -15.57 1.75
N THR A 95 1.55 -15.00 0.75
CA THR A 95 0.09 -15.09 0.60
C THR A 95 -0.26 -16.39 -0.08
N GLU A 96 -1.08 -17.21 0.55
CA GLU A 96 -1.71 -18.36 -0.09
C GLU A 96 -3.02 -17.93 -0.73
N ILE A 97 -3.26 -18.36 -1.97
CA ILE A 97 -4.49 -18.05 -2.70
C ILE A 97 -5.21 -19.38 -2.99
N GLY A 98 -6.41 -19.51 -2.46
CA GLY A 98 -7.34 -20.58 -2.85
C GLY A 98 -8.23 -20.12 -3.99
N ILE A 99 -8.25 -20.85 -5.10
CA ILE A 99 -9.11 -20.54 -6.25
C ILE A 99 -10.14 -21.66 -6.41
N ILE A 100 -11.41 -21.30 -6.38
CA ILE A 100 -12.52 -22.20 -6.74
C ILE A 100 -13.03 -21.75 -8.11
N ALA A 101 -12.87 -22.62 -9.11
CA ALA A 101 -13.27 -22.34 -10.48
C ALA A 101 -13.99 -23.57 -11.08
N ASP A 102 -15.07 -23.34 -11.79
CA ASP A 102 -15.77 -24.37 -12.55
C ASP A 102 -15.46 -24.26 -14.07
N HIS A 103 -16.18 -25.03 -14.87
CA HIS A 103 -15.97 -25.08 -16.33
C HIS A 103 -16.35 -23.79 -17.07
N THR A 104 -17.03 -22.84 -16.40
CA THR A 104 -17.41 -21.55 -16.96
C THR A 104 -16.36 -20.45 -16.70
N ALA A 105 -15.36 -20.73 -15.85
CA ALA A 105 -14.34 -19.75 -15.50
C ALA A 105 -13.40 -19.48 -16.69
N ASP A 106 -13.05 -18.20 -16.87
CA ASP A 106 -12.05 -17.80 -17.84
C ASP A 106 -10.64 -18.16 -17.33
N LYS A 107 -10.02 -19.15 -17.97
CA LYS A 107 -8.69 -19.66 -17.59
C LYS A 107 -7.59 -18.60 -17.69
N LEU A 108 -7.69 -17.63 -18.62
CA LEU A 108 -6.72 -16.56 -18.75
C LEU A 108 -6.82 -15.55 -17.60
N SER A 109 -8.02 -15.27 -17.14
CA SER A 109 -8.23 -14.42 -15.96
C SER A 109 -7.61 -15.02 -14.70
N LEU A 110 -7.65 -16.33 -14.54
CA LEU A 110 -7.08 -17.04 -13.37
C LEU A 110 -5.54 -17.02 -13.34
N ILE A 111 -4.88 -16.89 -14.48
CA ILE A 111 -3.40 -16.85 -14.56
C ILE A 111 -2.86 -15.47 -14.11
N HIS A 112 -3.67 -14.43 -14.11
CA HIS A 112 -3.29 -13.05 -13.84
C HIS A 112 -3.72 -12.53 -12.46
N ILE A 113 -4.13 -13.40 -11.55
CA ILE A 113 -4.49 -13.05 -10.17
C ILE A 113 -3.25 -12.89 -9.27
#